data_d1232c121af8db7531412f0a1b9cb02f
#
_entry.id   d1232c121af8db7531412f0a1b9cb02f
#
_cell.length_a   1.000
_cell.length_b   1.000
_cell.length_c   1.000
_cell.angle_alpha   90.00
_cell.angle_beta   90.00
_cell.angle_gamma   90.00
#
_symmetry.space_group_name_H-M   'P 1'
#
loop_
_entity.id
_entity.type
_entity.pdbx_description
1 polymer ?
#
loop_
_entity_poly.entity_id
_entity_poly.type
_entity_poly.pdbx_seq_one_letter_code
_entity_poly.pdbx_strand_id
1 'polypeptide(L)'
;MYDKEMISRAILSPFISNLDNDLARLETIDGFKQGVRSIVVTPGQVDMIMEIKKQYNNGYTQAGMVVGYPFGGFTRKYKEYLVQYAVEKGIDEIDLGVNITAIKSGDFKTAKEELVSLLKIADGKLNIIPLIWIVRIPLELVDRICQMYIDVGIKSIKTNPGIHFGDMKVEHISYLANHFGDKLLIEVAGRVRSREKAEEMTRLGASYYHMSQWRRIGGIGQDIQFDWNTKKAAFGEYTDRL
;
A
#
# COMPACT_ATOMS: atom_id res chain seq x y z
N MET A 1 4.14 16.44 18.67
CA MET A 1 5.43 16.90 18.10
C MET A 1 5.54 16.34 16.69
N TYR A 2 5.90 17.18 15.69
CA TYR A 2 6.10 16.80 14.30
C TYR A 2 7.22 15.75 14.16
N ASP A 3 6.94 14.68 13.42
CA ASP A 3 7.86 13.57 13.23
C ASP A 3 8.05 13.28 11.74
N LYS A 4 9.09 13.85 11.18
CA LYS A 4 9.42 13.72 9.75
C LYS A 4 9.75 12.27 9.36
N GLU A 5 10.39 11.51 10.25
CA GLU A 5 10.72 10.11 9.98
C GLU A 5 9.46 9.26 9.89
N MET A 6 8.53 9.41 10.83
CA MET A 6 7.25 8.69 10.78
C MET A 6 6.45 9.04 9.53
N ILE A 7 6.43 10.32 9.13
CA ILE A 7 5.74 10.77 7.91
C ILE A 7 6.39 10.16 6.66
N SER A 8 7.71 10.14 6.59
CA SER A 8 8.44 9.56 5.45
C SER A 8 8.27 8.06 5.31
N ARG A 9 7.69 7.37 6.32
CA ARG A 9 7.33 5.96 6.28
C ARG A 9 5.84 5.73 5.97
N ALA A 10 5.02 6.81 5.94
CA ALA A 10 3.59 6.69 5.68
C ALA A 10 3.29 6.42 4.22
N ILE A 11 2.39 5.48 3.95
CA ILE A 11 1.79 5.22 2.65
C ILE A 11 0.31 5.56 2.76
N LEU A 12 -0.16 6.44 1.88
CA LEU A 12 -1.55 6.88 1.85
C LEU A 12 -2.35 6.06 0.84
N SER A 13 -3.60 5.82 1.15
CA SER A 13 -4.54 5.17 0.24
C SER A 13 -5.84 5.99 0.21
N PRO A 14 -5.85 7.16 -0.45
CA PRO A 14 -6.98 8.09 -0.44
C PRO A 14 -8.30 7.48 -0.87
N PHE A 15 -8.27 6.46 -1.74
CA PHE A 15 -9.44 5.73 -2.20
C PHE A 15 -10.08 4.82 -1.10
N ILE A 16 -9.34 4.55 -0.02
CA ILE A 16 -9.87 3.81 1.15
C ILE A 16 -10.29 4.79 2.25
N SER A 17 -9.47 5.82 2.52
CA SER A 17 -9.73 6.80 3.56
C SER A 17 -10.85 7.76 3.19
N ASN A 18 -10.97 8.10 1.91
CA ASN A 18 -11.88 9.11 1.40
C ASN A 18 -12.56 8.62 0.13
N LEU A 19 -13.84 8.31 0.20
CA LEU A 19 -14.64 7.90 -0.95
C LEU A 19 -15.08 9.07 -1.84
N ASP A 20 -14.58 10.27 -1.56
CA ASP A 20 -14.84 11.51 -2.30
C ASP A 20 -13.58 11.96 -3.05
N ASN A 21 -13.74 12.36 -4.32
CA ASN A 21 -12.61 12.73 -5.17
C ASN A 21 -11.91 14.01 -4.71
N ASP A 22 -12.64 14.99 -4.17
CA ASP A 22 -12.05 16.26 -3.71
C ASP A 22 -11.20 16.01 -2.45
N LEU A 23 -11.67 15.15 -1.54
CA LEU A 23 -10.90 14.72 -0.38
C LEU A 23 -9.66 13.92 -0.78
N ALA A 24 -9.82 12.98 -1.70
CA ALA A 24 -8.69 12.19 -2.21
C ALA A 24 -7.64 13.11 -2.86
N ARG A 25 -8.08 14.13 -3.59
CA ARG A 25 -7.19 15.15 -4.20
C ARG A 25 -6.45 15.96 -3.14
N LEU A 26 -7.17 16.47 -2.11
CA LEU A 26 -6.57 17.23 -1.02
C LEU A 26 -5.54 16.40 -0.23
N GLU A 27 -5.89 15.17 0.13
CA GLU A 27 -4.98 14.25 0.83
C GLU A 27 -3.73 13.96 -0.01
N THR A 28 -3.90 13.76 -1.32
CA THR A 28 -2.79 13.54 -2.25
C THR A 28 -1.85 14.75 -2.31
N ILE A 29 -2.39 15.96 -2.45
CA ILE A 29 -1.59 17.22 -2.46
C ILE A 29 -0.82 17.36 -1.14
N ASP A 30 -1.50 17.16 -0.02
CA ASP A 30 -0.88 17.27 1.29
C ASP A 30 0.21 16.21 1.49
N GLY A 31 -0.04 14.97 1.10
CA GLY A 31 0.96 13.90 1.16
C GLY A 31 2.24 14.22 0.39
N PHE A 32 2.14 14.75 -0.84
CA PHE A 32 3.31 15.22 -1.59
C PHE A 32 4.04 16.37 -0.89
N LYS A 33 3.30 17.35 -0.35
CA LYS A 33 3.90 18.49 0.37
C LYS A 33 4.63 18.06 1.65
N GLN A 34 4.11 17.06 2.36
CA GLN A 34 4.69 16.58 3.62
C GLN A 34 5.79 15.52 3.42
N GLY A 35 5.92 14.97 2.22
CA GLY A 35 6.95 13.99 1.92
C GLY A 35 6.65 12.61 2.49
N VAL A 36 5.41 12.11 2.35
CA VAL A 36 5.09 10.71 2.64
C VAL A 36 5.83 9.77 1.70
N ARG A 37 5.98 8.49 2.10
CA ARG A 37 6.67 7.49 1.27
C ARG A 37 5.99 7.29 -0.07
N SER A 38 4.68 7.11 -0.06
CA SER A 38 3.91 6.83 -1.26
C SER A 38 2.44 7.20 -1.11
N ILE A 39 1.77 7.42 -2.23
CA ILE A 39 0.33 7.63 -2.32
C ILE A 39 -0.21 6.68 -3.37
N VAL A 40 -1.03 5.73 -2.94
CA VAL A 40 -1.58 4.68 -3.78
C VAL A 40 -3.03 4.98 -4.11
N VAL A 41 -3.38 4.97 -5.39
CA VAL A 41 -4.72 5.31 -5.90
C VAL A 41 -5.32 4.16 -6.71
N THR A 42 -6.61 4.28 -7.07
CA THR A 42 -7.24 3.38 -8.03
C THR A 42 -6.84 3.74 -9.48
N PRO A 43 -7.00 2.82 -10.46
CA PRO A 43 -6.74 3.14 -11.86
C PRO A 43 -7.52 4.37 -12.38
N GLY A 44 -8.73 4.60 -11.88
CA GLY A 44 -9.54 5.78 -12.24
C GLY A 44 -9.02 7.12 -11.72
N GLN A 45 -8.06 7.11 -10.79
CA GLN A 45 -7.48 8.32 -10.18
C GLN A 45 -6.03 8.57 -10.63
N VAL A 46 -5.51 7.79 -11.57
CA VAL A 46 -4.12 7.90 -12.05
C VAL A 46 -3.83 9.27 -12.65
N ASP A 47 -4.72 9.81 -13.47
CA ASP A 47 -4.50 11.13 -14.08
C ASP A 47 -4.44 12.22 -13.00
N MET A 48 -5.27 12.13 -11.96
CA MET A 48 -5.25 13.05 -10.82
C MET A 48 -3.91 13.02 -10.08
N ILE A 49 -3.42 11.83 -9.69
CA ILE A 49 -2.16 11.75 -8.93
C ILE A 49 -0.97 12.19 -9.78
N MET A 50 -0.96 11.89 -11.07
CA MET A 50 0.15 12.29 -11.95
C MET A 50 0.16 13.79 -12.21
N GLU A 51 -1.01 14.45 -12.33
CA GLU A 51 -1.13 15.91 -12.36
C GLU A 51 -0.55 16.54 -11.09
N ILE A 52 -0.95 16.01 -9.92
CA ILE A 52 -0.49 16.50 -8.62
C ILE A 52 1.01 16.27 -8.45
N LYS A 53 1.51 15.09 -8.80
CA LYS A 53 2.94 14.76 -8.76
C LYS A 53 3.74 15.74 -9.60
N LYS A 54 3.30 16.06 -10.81
CA LYS A 54 3.97 17.04 -11.68
C LYS A 54 4.07 18.42 -11.02
N GLN A 55 3.07 18.84 -10.24
CA GLN A 55 3.03 20.13 -9.58
C GLN A 55 3.80 20.18 -8.26
N TYR A 56 3.75 19.10 -7.48
CA TYR A 56 4.25 19.05 -6.09
C TYR A 56 5.38 18.04 -5.88
N ASN A 57 6.04 17.58 -6.95
CA ASN A 57 7.12 16.60 -6.86
C ASN A 57 8.22 17.07 -5.91
N ASN A 58 8.46 16.28 -4.87
CA ASN A 58 9.49 16.53 -3.86
C ASN A 58 10.73 15.63 -4.03
N GLY A 59 10.79 14.84 -5.12
CA GLY A 59 11.87 13.89 -5.41
C GLY A 59 11.87 12.62 -4.55
N TYR A 60 10.91 12.48 -3.63
CA TYR A 60 10.85 11.35 -2.68
C TYR A 60 9.54 10.57 -2.76
N THR A 61 8.38 11.27 -2.70
CA THR A 61 7.06 10.62 -2.64
C THR A 61 6.73 9.90 -3.93
N GLN A 62 6.39 8.62 -3.83
CA GLN A 62 6.04 7.78 -4.97
C GLN A 62 4.55 7.89 -5.30
N ALA A 63 4.22 7.83 -6.59
CA ALA A 63 2.85 7.65 -7.06
C ALA A 63 2.58 6.17 -7.29
N GLY A 64 1.64 5.60 -6.54
CA GLY A 64 1.27 4.20 -6.60
C GLY A 64 -0.12 3.97 -7.16
N MET A 65 -0.38 2.76 -7.67
CA MET A 65 -1.68 2.31 -8.16
C MET A 65 -1.99 0.90 -7.68
N VAL A 66 -3.27 0.62 -7.32
CA VAL A 66 -3.69 -0.75 -7.02
C VAL A 66 -3.99 -1.53 -8.31
N VAL A 67 -3.56 -2.79 -8.36
CA VAL A 67 -3.91 -3.74 -9.45
C VAL A 67 -4.45 -5.04 -8.85
N GLY A 68 -5.63 -5.47 -9.29
CA GLY A 68 -6.26 -6.69 -8.78
C GLY A 68 -6.71 -6.62 -7.32
N TYR A 69 -6.76 -5.44 -6.74
CA TYR A 69 -7.08 -5.22 -5.33
C TYR A 69 -8.58 -5.46 -5.04
N PRO A 70 -8.95 -6.02 -3.86
CA PRO A 70 -8.03 -6.57 -2.87
C PRO A 70 -7.72 -8.07 -3.05
N PHE A 71 -8.53 -8.83 -3.78
CA PHE A 71 -8.54 -10.29 -3.80
C PHE A 71 -7.70 -10.94 -4.90
N GLY A 72 -7.17 -10.16 -5.81
CA GLY A 72 -6.41 -10.69 -6.95
C GLY A 72 -7.24 -11.46 -7.98
N GLY A 73 -8.58 -11.36 -7.92
CA GLY A 73 -9.51 -12.17 -8.72
C GLY A 73 -9.64 -11.76 -10.20
N PHE A 74 -8.85 -10.81 -10.68
CA PHE A 74 -8.83 -10.43 -12.08
C PHE A 74 -8.08 -11.46 -12.92
N THR A 75 -8.46 -11.58 -14.21
CA THR A 75 -7.70 -12.41 -15.14
C THR A 75 -6.28 -11.85 -15.30
N ARG A 76 -5.32 -12.73 -15.56
CA ARG A 76 -3.92 -12.35 -15.84
C ARG A 76 -3.83 -11.27 -16.93
N LYS A 77 -4.53 -11.43 -18.06
CA LYS A 77 -4.55 -10.46 -19.16
C LYS A 77 -5.01 -9.07 -18.71
N TYR A 78 -5.99 -8.99 -17.82
CA TYR A 78 -6.46 -7.70 -17.33
C TYR A 78 -5.45 -7.04 -16.38
N LYS A 79 -4.78 -7.82 -15.53
CA LYS A 79 -3.67 -7.30 -14.72
C LYS A 79 -2.50 -6.85 -15.60
N GLU A 80 -2.13 -7.61 -16.61
CA GLU A 80 -1.11 -7.25 -17.60
C GLU A 80 -1.41 -5.90 -18.27
N TYR A 81 -2.66 -5.71 -18.71
CA TYR A 81 -3.13 -4.42 -19.25
C TYR A 81 -2.96 -3.28 -18.24
N LEU A 82 -3.35 -3.47 -16.98
CA LEU A 82 -3.24 -2.44 -15.94
C LEU A 82 -1.77 -2.11 -15.59
N VAL A 83 -0.88 -3.10 -15.58
CA VAL A 83 0.56 -2.87 -15.37
C VAL A 83 1.16 -2.10 -16.56
N GLN A 84 0.80 -2.46 -17.79
CA GLN A 84 1.21 -1.72 -18.98
C GLN A 84 0.73 -0.26 -18.92
N TYR A 85 -0.54 -0.05 -18.56
CA TYR A 85 -1.13 1.29 -18.36
C TYR A 85 -0.36 2.10 -17.31
N ALA A 86 0.00 1.48 -16.17
CA ALA A 86 0.78 2.13 -15.12
C ALA A 86 2.17 2.56 -15.61
N VAL A 87 2.85 1.70 -16.37
CA VAL A 87 4.15 2.01 -17.01
C VAL A 87 4.01 3.22 -17.95
N GLU A 88 3.00 3.22 -18.81
CA GLU A 88 2.75 4.31 -19.77
C GLU A 88 2.43 5.65 -19.09
N LYS A 89 1.76 5.60 -17.95
CA LYS A 89 1.45 6.79 -17.14
C LYS A 89 2.59 7.26 -16.26
N GLY A 90 3.67 6.50 -16.10
CA GLY A 90 4.80 6.84 -15.25
C GLY A 90 4.51 6.66 -13.75
N ILE A 91 3.66 5.71 -13.39
CA ILE A 91 3.44 5.27 -12.01
C ILE A 91 4.72 4.61 -11.49
N ASP A 92 5.07 4.88 -10.24
CA ASP A 92 6.32 4.39 -9.64
C ASP A 92 6.17 3.00 -9.00
N GLU A 93 4.98 2.66 -8.51
CA GLU A 93 4.76 1.38 -7.82
C GLU A 93 3.31 0.88 -7.94
N ILE A 94 3.15 -0.43 -7.79
CA ILE A 94 1.85 -1.12 -7.82
C ILE A 94 1.67 -1.96 -6.57
N ASP A 95 0.57 -1.71 -5.83
CA ASP A 95 0.02 -2.63 -4.85
C ASP A 95 -0.74 -3.75 -5.57
N LEU A 96 -0.15 -4.93 -5.64
CA LEU A 96 -0.69 -6.05 -6.42
C LEU A 96 -1.52 -7.00 -5.57
N GLY A 97 -2.81 -7.11 -5.86
CA GLY A 97 -3.62 -8.26 -5.45
C GLY A 97 -3.18 -9.49 -6.24
N VAL A 98 -2.46 -10.40 -5.59
CA VAL A 98 -2.07 -11.68 -6.20
C VAL A 98 -3.26 -12.63 -6.28
N ASN A 99 -3.17 -13.64 -7.13
CA ASN A 99 -4.19 -14.68 -7.22
C ASN A 99 -4.19 -15.57 -5.97
N ILE A 100 -4.77 -15.05 -4.87
CA ILE A 100 -4.82 -15.75 -3.58
C ILE A 100 -5.60 -17.06 -3.67
N THR A 101 -6.55 -17.16 -4.58
CA THR A 101 -7.33 -18.40 -4.80
C THR A 101 -6.43 -19.51 -5.33
N ALA A 102 -5.59 -19.23 -6.33
CA ALA A 102 -4.61 -20.20 -6.83
C ALA A 102 -3.64 -20.62 -5.72
N ILE A 103 -3.10 -19.67 -4.97
CA ILE A 103 -2.18 -19.92 -3.86
C ILE A 103 -2.84 -20.83 -2.79
N LYS A 104 -4.04 -20.51 -2.34
CA LYS A 104 -4.77 -21.30 -1.34
C LYS A 104 -5.16 -22.70 -1.84
N SER A 105 -5.32 -22.88 -3.13
CA SER A 105 -5.55 -24.16 -3.78
C SER A 105 -4.25 -24.94 -4.06
N GLY A 106 -3.09 -24.40 -3.68
CA GLY A 106 -1.79 -25.03 -3.90
C GLY A 106 -1.19 -24.82 -5.28
N ASP A 107 -1.88 -24.09 -6.17
CA ASP A 107 -1.41 -23.80 -7.53
C ASP A 107 -0.44 -22.60 -7.55
N PHE A 108 0.72 -22.80 -6.95
CA PHE A 108 1.81 -21.80 -6.95
C PHE A 108 2.39 -21.54 -8.32
N LYS A 109 2.26 -22.51 -9.24
CA LYS A 109 2.73 -22.35 -10.62
C LYS A 109 1.98 -21.22 -11.32
N THR A 110 0.67 -21.25 -11.31
CA THR A 110 -0.17 -20.18 -11.89
C THR A 110 0.11 -18.81 -11.25
N ALA A 111 0.24 -18.75 -9.92
CA ALA A 111 0.56 -17.51 -9.22
C ALA A 111 1.94 -16.96 -9.59
N LYS A 112 2.95 -17.83 -9.69
CA LYS A 112 4.32 -17.47 -10.11
C LYS A 112 4.38 -16.98 -11.55
N GLU A 113 3.72 -17.69 -12.47
CA GLU A 113 3.65 -17.30 -13.89
C GLU A 113 2.97 -15.94 -14.10
N GLU A 114 1.93 -15.64 -13.31
CA GLU A 114 1.30 -14.31 -13.30
C GLU A 114 2.33 -13.24 -12.88
N LEU A 115 3.00 -13.41 -11.75
CA LEU A 115 4.00 -12.47 -11.27
C LEU A 115 5.14 -12.24 -12.27
N VAL A 116 5.70 -13.31 -12.81
CA VAL A 116 6.78 -13.23 -13.82
C VAL A 116 6.33 -12.42 -15.05
N SER A 117 5.09 -12.62 -15.50
CA SER A 117 4.54 -11.86 -16.62
C SER A 117 4.42 -10.38 -16.30
N LEU A 118 3.90 -10.04 -15.11
CA LEU A 118 3.74 -8.65 -14.69
C LEU A 118 5.09 -7.95 -14.50
N LEU A 119 6.07 -8.62 -13.90
CA LEU A 119 7.44 -8.11 -13.74
C LEU A 119 8.12 -7.85 -15.09
N LYS A 120 7.89 -8.72 -16.08
CA LYS A 120 8.39 -8.52 -17.45
C LYS A 120 7.81 -7.26 -18.10
N ILE A 121 6.53 -6.97 -17.87
CA ILE A 121 5.88 -5.75 -18.39
C ILE A 121 6.39 -4.52 -17.66
N ALA A 122 6.54 -4.62 -16.34
CA ALA A 122 7.10 -3.54 -15.53
C ALA A 122 8.52 -3.15 -15.95
N ASP A 123 9.33 -4.13 -16.41
CA ASP A 123 10.67 -3.94 -17.00
C ASP A 123 11.57 -3.00 -16.17
N GLY A 124 11.48 -3.09 -14.84
CA GLY A 124 12.21 -2.23 -13.91
C GLY A 124 11.75 -0.76 -13.86
N LYS A 125 10.72 -0.37 -14.62
CA LYS A 125 10.21 1.01 -14.67
C LYS A 125 9.30 1.36 -13.50
N LEU A 126 8.72 0.36 -12.86
CA LEU A 126 7.94 0.50 -11.62
C LEU A 126 8.17 -0.69 -10.69
N ASN A 127 7.89 -0.50 -9.40
CA ASN A 127 7.97 -1.55 -8.40
C ASN A 127 6.63 -2.29 -8.29
N ILE A 128 6.67 -3.62 -8.17
CA ILE A 128 5.49 -4.43 -7.87
C ILE A 128 5.57 -4.90 -6.42
N ILE A 129 4.54 -4.57 -5.63
CA ILE A 129 4.42 -4.83 -4.20
C ILE A 129 3.24 -5.79 -3.99
N PRO A 130 3.46 -7.11 -3.99
CA PRO A 130 2.39 -8.08 -3.84
C PRO A 130 1.89 -8.19 -2.40
N LEU A 131 0.58 -8.44 -2.26
CA LEU A 131 -0.07 -8.70 -0.98
C LEU A 131 0.12 -10.16 -0.54
N ILE A 132 0.31 -10.40 0.77
CA ILE A 132 0.42 -11.76 1.32
C ILE A 132 -0.78 -12.24 2.14
N TRP A 133 -1.67 -11.35 2.60
CA TRP A 133 -2.85 -11.70 3.41
C TRP A 133 -2.53 -12.44 4.71
N ILE A 134 -1.45 -12.06 5.39
CA ILE A 134 -0.89 -12.78 6.54
C ILE A 134 -1.90 -13.08 7.66
N VAL A 135 -2.93 -12.21 7.86
CA VAL A 135 -3.96 -12.43 8.90
C VAL A 135 -4.99 -13.53 8.54
N ARG A 136 -4.93 -14.12 7.34
CA ARG A 136 -5.92 -15.05 6.81
C ARG A 136 -5.36 -16.35 6.26
N ILE A 137 -4.06 -16.52 6.32
CA ILE A 137 -3.39 -17.72 5.81
C ILE A 137 -2.47 -18.31 6.88
N PRO A 138 -2.25 -19.63 6.90
CA PRO A 138 -1.29 -20.26 7.79
C PRO A 138 0.14 -19.80 7.53
N LEU A 139 0.99 -19.78 8.56
CA LEU A 139 2.38 -19.31 8.44
C LEU A 139 3.19 -20.13 7.43
N GLU A 140 2.96 -21.43 7.35
CA GLU A 140 3.63 -22.31 6.37
C GLU A 140 3.31 -21.90 4.92
N LEU A 141 2.13 -21.32 4.70
CA LEU A 141 1.76 -20.77 3.40
C LEU A 141 2.39 -19.41 3.17
N VAL A 142 2.55 -18.60 4.24
CA VAL A 142 3.29 -17.33 4.18
C VAL A 142 4.72 -17.57 3.73
N ASP A 143 5.39 -18.57 4.28
CA ASP A 143 6.78 -18.91 3.91
C ASP A 143 6.91 -19.25 2.42
N ARG A 144 6.01 -20.08 1.91
CA ARG A 144 6.00 -20.44 0.49
C ARG A 144 5.73 -19.24 -0.42
N ILE A 145 4.85 -18.34 0.01
CA ILE A 145 4.54 -17.11 -0.73
C ILE A 145 5.76 -16.19 -0.73
N CYS A 146 6.35 -15.90 0.42
CA CYS A 146 7.52 -15.03 0.53
C CYS A 146 8.71 -15.58 -0.26
N GLN A 147 8.96 -16.89 -0.19
CA GLN A 147 10.01 -17.52 -0.99
C GLN A 147 9.73 -17.39 -2.49
N MET A 148 8.50 -17.62 -2.93
CA MET A 148 8.13 -17.42 -4.35
C MET A 148 8.35 -15.97 -4.79
N TYR A 149 8.04 -14.98 -3.94
CA TYR A 149 8.27 -13.57 -4.24
C TYR A 149 9.76 -13.24 -4.37
N ILE A 150 10.58 -13.74 -3.45
CA ILE A 150 12.03 -13.59 -3.51
C ILE A 150 12.61 -14.22 -4.77
N ASP A 151 12.19 -15.43 -5.11
CA ASP A 151 12.66 -16.18 -6.29
C ASP A 151 12.40 -15.45 -7.61
N VAL A 152 11.33 -14.65 -7.70
CA VAL A 152 11.01 -13.86 -8.89
C VAL A 152 11.55 -12.43 -8.83
N GLY A 153 12.25 -12.04 -7.77
CA GLY A 153 12.93 -10.75 -7.64
C GLY A 153 12.11 -9.63 -7.01
N ILE A 154 11.00 -9.93 -6.34
CA ILE A 154 10.25 -8.95 -5.53
C ILE A 154 11.13 -8.45 -4.38
N LYS A 155 11.03 -7.15 -4.07
CA LYS A 155 11.80 -6.47 -3.03
C LYS A 155 10.97 -5.94 -1.87
N SER A 156 9.68 -5.72 -2.06
CA SER A 156 8.73 -5.26 -1.04
C SER A 156 7.49 -6.14 -1.04
N ILE A 157 6.90 -6.33 0.13
CA ILE A 157 5.63 -7.03 0.31
C ILE A 157 4.67 -6.19 1.13
N LYS A 158 3.38 -6.27 0.81
CA LYS A 158 2.30 -5.69 1.61
C LYS A 158 1.63 -6.77 2.43
N THR A 159 1.52 -6.57 3.74
CA THR A 159 1.02 -7.61 4.67
C THR A 159 -0.44 -7.98 4.45
N ASN A 160 -1.30 -7.01 4.18
CA ASN A 160 -2.74 -7.16 4.00
C ASN A 160 -3.31 -6.08 3.07
N PRO A 161 -4.55 -6.22 2.57
CA PRO A 161 -5.18 -5.16 1.78
C PRO A 161 -5.55 -3.90 2.57
N GLY A 162 -5.58 -3.91 3.90
CA GLY A 162 -5.91 -2.74 4.73
C GLY A 162 -7.41 -2.53 4.99
N ILE A 163 -8.29 -3.30 4.37
CA ILE A 163 -9.73 -3.34 4.66
C ILE A 163 -10.07 -4.48 5.62
N HIS A 164 -11.23 -4.44 6.26
CA HIS A 164 -11.70 -5.26 7.40
C HIS A 164 -11.56 -6.79 7.30
N PHE A 165 -10.33 -7.31 7.29
CA PHE A 165 -10.08 -8.77 7.28
C PHE A 165 -9.33 -9.29 8.51
N GLY A 166 -9.21 -8.48 9.54
CA GLY A 166 -8.49 -8.80 10.78
C GLY A 166 -7.37 -7.79 11.06
N ASP A 167 -7.00 -7.71 12.33
CA ASP A 167 -5.98 -6.78 12.79
C ASP A 167 -4.58 -7.34 12.58
N MET A 168 -3.69 -6.49 12.12
CA MET A 168 -2.26 -6.78 12.14
C MET A 168 -1.78 -6.91 13.59
N LYS A 169 -1.15 -8.04 13.90
CA LYS A 169 -0.50 -8.27 15.19
C LYS A 169 1.01 -8.03 15.05
N VAL A 170 1.63 -7.64 16.14
CA VAL A 170 3.09 -7.42 16.20
C VAL A 170 3.87 -8.71 15.91
N GLU A 171 3.32 -9.86 16.30
CA GLU A 171 3.91 -11.18 16.05
C GLU A 171 4.02 -11.48 14.55
N HIS A 172 3.08 -11.00 13.72
CA HIS A 172 3.17 -11.15 12.27
C HIS A 172 4.38 -10.38 11.69
N ILE A 173 4.65 -9.18 12.23
CA ILE A 173 5.80 -8.39 11.77
C ILE A 173 7.10 -9.04 12.22
N SER A 174 7.20 -9.43 13.49
CA SER A 174 8.37 -10.16 14.00
C SER A 174 8.65 -11.41 13.18
N TYR A 175 7.61 -12.16 12.83
CA TYR A 175 7.75 -13.37 12.00
C TYR A 175 8.34 -13.04 10.63
N LEU A 176 7.74 -12.09 9.90
CA LEU A 176 8.24 -11.69 8.58
C LEU A 176 9.65 -11.12 8.62
N ALA A 177 9.94 -10.27 9.59
CA ALA A 177 11.25 -9.65 9.73
C ALA A 177 12.35 -10.67 10.04
N ASN A 178 12.08 -11.61 10.94
CA ASN A 178 13.05 -12.65 11.33
C ASN A 178 13.35 -13.65 10.21
N HIS A 179 12.38 -13.95 9.33
CA HIS A 179 12.54 -14.94 8.29
C HIS A 179 12.92 -14.35 6.91
N PHE A 180 12.52 -13.11 6.64
CA PHE A 180 12.62 -12.52 5.30
C PHE A 180 13.09 -11.07 5.27
N GLY A 181 13.31 -10.43 6.43
CA GLY A 181 13.62 -9.00 6.51
C GLY A 181 14.96 -8.60 5.90
N ASP A 182 15.86 -9.55 5.66
CA ASP A 182 17.11 -9.35 4.91
C ASP A 182 16.90 -9.26 3.39
N LYS A 183 15.75 -9.69 2.88
CA LYS A 183 15.42 -9.79 1.44
C LYS A 183 14.21 -8.99 1.03
N LEU A 184 13.26 -8.76 1.96
CA LEU A 184 11.98 -8.12 1.69
C LEU A 184 11.74 -6.93 2.61
N LEU A 185 11.42 -5.77 2.04
CA LEU A 185 10.86 -4.65 2.78
C LEU A 185 9.41 -4.97 3.15
N ILE A 186 9.02 -4.68 4.40
CA ILE A 186 7.72 -5.05 4.94
C ILE A 186 6.84 -3.80 5.02
N GLU A 187 5.81 -3.74 4.18
CA GLU A 187 4.80 -2.70 4.19
C GLU A 187 3.59 -3.15 5.00
N VAL A 188 3.40 -2.54 6.14
CA VAL A 188 2.32 -2.90 7.06
C VAL A 188 1.02 -2.23 6.63
N ALA A 189 -0.02 -3.03 6.42
CA ALA A 189 -1.38 -2.56 6.24
C ALA A 189 -2.33 -3.30 7.19
N GLY A 190 -3.25 -2.57 7.79
CA GLY A 190 -4.24 -3.10 8.74
C GLY A 190 -4.15 -2.46 10.12
N ARG A 191 -4.95 -1.40 10.32
CA ARG A 191 -5.20 -0.73 11.60
C ARG A 191 -3.96 -0.23 12.37
N VAL A 192 -3.00 0.36 11.67
CA VAL A 192 -1.95 1.17 12.31
C VAL A 192 -2.58 2.50 12.71
N ARG A 193 -3.11 2.60 13.95
CA ARG A 193 -3.95 3.71 14.41
C ARG A 193 -3.31 4.57 15.50
N SER A 194 -2.14 4.22 15.99
CA SER A 194 -1.41 5.03 16.95
C SER A 194 0.07 5.08 16.63
N ARG A 195 0.72 6.12 17.14
CA ARG A 195 2.16 6.32 17.02
C ARG A 195 2.93 5.20 17.72
N GLU A 196 2.51 4.86 18.92
CA GLU A 196 3.15 3.82 19.73
C GLU A 196 3.16 2.47 18.99
N LYS A 197 2.03 2.13 18.32
CA LYS A 197 1.95 0.90 17.52
C LYS A 197 2.85 0.96 16.29
N ALA A 198 2.93 2.09 15.59
CA ALA A 198 3.85 2.25 14.46
C ALA A 198 5.31 2.14 14.88
N GLU A 199 5.70 2.80 15.99
CA GLU A 199 7.05 2.72 16.56
C GLU A 199 7.40 1.30 17.02
N GLU A 200 6.47 0.60 17.66
CA GLU A 200 6.66 -0.81 18.04
C GLU A 200 6.91 -1.69 16.81
N MET A 201 6.07 -1.57 15.77
CA MET A 201 6.25 -2.33 14.53
C MET A 201 7.56 -1.97 13.82
N THR A 202 8.00 -0.69 13.88
CA THR A 202 9.32 -0.29 13.35
C THR A 202 10.45 -1.04 14.04
N ARG A 203 10.43 -1.08 15.38
CA ARG A 203 11.44 -1.82 16.16
C ARG A 203 11.47 -3.32 15.83
N LEU A 204 10.35 -3.86 15.37
CA LEU A 204 10.20 -5.27 14.96
C LEU A 204 10.53 -5.52 13.49
N GLY A 205 10.91 -4.50 12.73
CA GLY A 205 11.39 -4.65 11.35
C GLY A 205 10.43 -4.20 10.26
N ALA A 206 9.31 -3.55 10.58
CA ALA A 206 8.45 -2.93 9.57
C ALA A 206 9.16 -1.76 8.90
N SER A 207 9.04 -1.67 7.57
CA SER A 207 9.68 -0.63 6.75
C SER A 207 8.76 0.56 6.53
N TYR A 208 7.50 0.31 6.18
CA TYR A 208 6.51 1.33 5.81
C TYR A 208 5.11 0.97 6.32
N TYR A 209 4.21 1.97 6.35
CA TYR A 209 2.88 1.85 6.93
C TYR A 209 1.80 2.44 6.05
N HIS A 210 0.81 1.63 5.67
CA HIS A 210 -0.45 2.14 5.14
C HIS A 210 -1.30 2.66 6.29
N MET A 211 -1.48 3.98 6.40
CA MET A 211 -2.21 4.60 7.48
C MET A 211 -3.08 5.77 7.01
N SER A 212 -4.37 5.71 7.35
CA SER A 212 -5.32 6.79 7.10
C SER A 212 -5.20 7.96 8.10
N GLN A 213 -4.61 7.70 9.27
CA GLN A 213 -4.44 8.70 10.35
C GLN A 213 -3.01 9.26 10.39
N TRP A 214 -2.36 9.32 9.27
CA TRP A 214 -0.95 9.68 9.16
C TRP A 214 -0.61 11.08 9.67
N ARG A 215 -1.51 12.05 9.51
CA ARG A 215 -1.30 13.42 10.00
C ARG A 215 -1.25 13.46 11.52
N ARG A 216 -2.23 12.82 12.18
CA ARG A 216 -2.28 12.71 13.62
C ARG A 216 -1.08 11.93 14.17
N ILE A 217 -0.77 10.78 13.59
CA ILE A 217 0.35 9.93 13.98
C ILE A 217 1.68 10.65 13.80
N GLY A 218 1.87 11.37 12.70
CA GLY A 218 3.05 12.17 12.40
C GLY A 218 3.11 13.53 13.11
N GLY A 219 2.08 13.89 13.88
CA GLY A 219 2.06 15.14 14.65
C GLY A 219 1.90 16.41 13.81
N ILE A 220 1.33 16.31 12.59
CA ILE A 220 1.10 17.48 11.70
C ILE A 220 -0.20 18.20 12.09
N GLY A 221 -1.13 17.52 12.74
CA GLY A 221 -2.47 18.02 13.07
C GLY A 221 -3.54 16.98 12.75
N GLN A 222 -4.76 17.46 12.56
CA GLN A 222 -5.91 16.59 12.31
C GLN A 222 -5.91 16.05 10.87
N ASP A 223 -6.52 14.89 10.68
CA ASP A 223 -6.73 14.28 9.38
C ASP A 223 -7.79 15.06 8.58
N ILE A 224 -7.78 14.93 7.25
CA ILE A 224 -8.75 15.59 6.37
C ILE A 224 -10.10 14.87 6.52
N GLN A 225 -11.16 15.64 6.71
CA GLN A 225 -12.54 15.13 6.80
C GLN A 225 -13.46 15.88 5.85
N PHE A 226 -14.50 15.19 5.39
CA PHE A 226 -15.57 15.79 4.62
C PHE A 226 -16.78 16.07 5.50
N ASP A 227 -17.18 17.34 5.54
CA ASP A 227 -18.44 17.74 6.17
C ASP A 227 -19.58 17.63 5.16
N TRP A 228 -20.41 16.60 5.32
CA TRP A 228 -21.57 16.35 4.47
C TRP A 228 -22.63 17.46 4.53
N ASN A 229 -22.68 18.24 5.62
CA ASN A 229 -23.64 19.33 5.75
C ASN A 229 -23.23 20.56 4.93
N THR A 230 -21.96 20.88 4.94
CA THR A 230 -21.43 22.04 4.19
C THR A 230 -20.92 21.65 2.80
N LYS A 231 -20.81 20.37 2.48
CA LYS A 231 -20.16 19.81 1.27
C LYS A 231 -18.75 20.39 1.04
N LYS A 232 -18.03 20.63 2.11
CA LYS A 232 -16.65 21.14 2.09
C LYS A 232 -15.71 20.19 2.78
N ALA A 233 -14.54 20.00 2.16
CA ALA A 233 -13.42 19.33 2.81
C ALA A 233 -12.77 20.27 3.83
N ALA A 234 -12.47 19.76 5.02
CA ALA A 234 -11.76 20.47 6.06
C ALA A 234 -10.87 19.54 6.86
N PHE A 235 -9.84 20.09 7.52
CA PHE A 235 -9.10 19.37 8.53
C PHE A 235 -9.96 19.32 9.80
N GLY A 236 -10.48 18.17 10.16
CA GLY A 236 -11.39 17.98 11.28
C GLY A 236 -10.90 16.93 12.29
N GLU A 237 -11.63 16.78 13.40
CA GLU A 237 -11.37 15.69 14.34
C GLU A 237 -11.80 14.36 13.75
N TYR A 238 -10.92 13.36 13.87
CA TYR A 238 -11.23 12.00 13.44
C TYR A 238 -12.26 11.38 14.38
N THR A 239 -13.43 11.10 13.89
CA THR A 239 -14.41 10.27 14.62
C THR A 239 -14.25 8.83 14.14
N ASP A 240 -14.02 7.89 15.07
CA ASP A 240 -13.96 6.44 14.84
C ASP A 240 -15.32 5.89 14.31
N ARG A 241 -15.75 6.35 13.15
CA ARG A 241 -16.90 5.79 12.48
C ARG A 241 -16.41 5.03 11.25
N LEU A 242 -15.96 3.80 11.51
CA LEU A 242 -16.05 2.60 10.62
C LEU A 242 -15.56 1.39 11.40
#